data_c3c68df5d536187a4264182c713384e3
#
_entry.id   c3c68df5d536187a4264182c713384e3
#
_cell.length_a   1.000
_cell.length_b   1.000
_cell.length_c   1.000
_cell.angle_alpha   90.00
_cell.angle_beta   90.00
_cell.angle_gamma   90.00
#
_symmetry.space_group_name_H-M   'P 1'
#
loop_
_entity.id
_entity.type
_entity.pdbx_description
1 polymer ?
#
loop_
_entity_poly.entity_id
_entity_poly.type
_entity_poly.pdbx_seq_one_letter_code
_entity_poly.pdbx_strand_id
1 'polypeptide(L)'
;MSAKKRILVVDDEPDFCLIVQGQLEKEGFEVDVAYNGVEGLERVQENPPDAIVLDVMMPEKDGYEVCKELKDDDKFCDIPVLLLTAVASHVTSTRYSHADGMATEADDYIAKPASAEEISQSLKRMLQI
;
A
#
# COMPACT_ATOMS: atom_id res chain seq x y z
N MET A 1 26.55 6.69 -3.25
CA MET A 1 25.57 5.76 -3.79
C MET A 1 24.37 5.68 -2.86
N SER A 2 23.18 5.89 -3.38
CA SER A 2 22.01 5.85 -2.54
C SER A 2 21.49 4.43 -2.38
N ALA A 3 20.96 4.14 -1.23
CA ALA A 3 20.31 2.87 -0.98
C ALA A 3 19.03 2.78 -1.80
N LYS A 4 18.64 1.56 -2.15
CA LYS A 4 17.38 1.34 -2.83
C LYS A 4 16.23 1.70 -1.89
N LYS A 5 15.17 2.24 -2.45
CA LYS A 5 13.95 2.47 -1.69
C LYS A 5 13.27 1.13 -1.42
N ARG A 6 12.76 0.98 -0.22
CA ARG A 6 12.13 -0.26 0.21
C ARG A 6 10.62 -0.11 0.19
N ILE A 7 9.96 -1.05 -0.44
CA ILE A 7 8.51 -1.06 -0.58
C ILE A 7 7.96 -2.30 0.11
N LEU A 8 6.92 -2.13 0.91
CA LEU A 8 6.19 -3.26 1.47
C LEU A 8 4.87 -3.38 0.70
N VAL A 9 4.61 -4.56 0.15
CA VAL A 9 3.36 -4.86 -0.53
C VAL A 9 2.54 -5.77 0.37
N VAL A 10 1.34 -5.33 0.73
CA VAL A 10 0.44 -6.06 1.60
C VAL A 10 -0.82 -6.41 0.82
N ASP A 11 -0.99 -7.69 0.48
CA ASP A 11 -2.12 -8.16 -0.33
C ASP A 11 -2.24 -9.67 -0.08
N ASP A 12 -3.47 -10.16 0.02
CA ASP A 12 -3.69 -11.57 0.31
C ASP A 12 -3.65 -12.46 -0.93
N GLU A 13 -3.36 -11.89 -2.10
CA GLU A 13 -3.23 -12.66 -3.34
C GLU A 13 -1.77 -12.86 -3.70
N PRO A 14 -1.21 -14.06 -3.50
CA PRO A 14 0.22 -14.27 -3.74
C PRO A 14 0.66 -13.99 -5.18
N ASP A 15 -0.18 -14.33 -6.16
CA ASP A 15 0.16 -14.09 -7.56
C ASP A 15 0.30 -12.61 -7.86
N PHE A 16 -0.61 -11.81 -7.34
CA PHE A 16 -0.55 -10.38 -7.51
C PHE A 16 0.71 -9.80 -6.87
N CYS A 17 1.01 -10.24 -5.65
CA CYS A 17 2.23 -9.81 -4.95
C CYS A 17 3.47 -10.13 -5.75
N LEU A 18 3.52 -11.32 -6.36
CA LEU A 18 4.67 -11.75 -7.13
C LEU A 18 4.86 -10.87 -8.37
N ILE A 19 3.78 -10.55 -9.06
CA ILE A 19 3.83 -9.70 -10.24
C ILE A 19 4.31 -8.29 -9.89
N VAL A 20 3.75 -7.72 -8.84
CA VAL A 20 4.13 -6.37 -8.41
C VAL A 20 5.57 -6.35 -7.93
N GLN A 21 5.96 -7.35 -7.15
CA GLN A 21 7.33 -7.44 -6.67
C GLN A 21 8.33 -7.50 -7.83
N GLY A 22 8.05 -8.33 -8.83
CA GLY A 22 8.93 -8.46 -9.98
C GLY A 22 9.09 -7.13 -10.72
N GLN A 23 8.00 -6.42 -10.94
CA GLN A 23 8.06 -5.15 -11.65
C GLN A 23 8.82 -4.09 -10.85
N LEU A 24 8.55 -4.00 -9.56
CA LEU A 24 9.20 -3.01 -8.73
C LEU A 24 10.69 -3.27 -8.58
N GLU A 25 11.07 -4.54 -8.48
CA GLU A 25 12.49 -4.89 -8.40
C GLU A 25 13.22 -4.55 -9.68
N LYS A 26 12.57 -4.72 -10.83
CA LYS A 26 13.16 -4.29 -12.10
C LYS A 26 13.42 -2.80 -12.14
N GLU A 27 12.62 -2.03 -11.42
CA GLU A 27 12.75 -0.59 -11.42
C GLU A 27 13.66 -0.08 -10.30
N GLY A 28 14.31 -0.98 -9.59
CA GLY A 28 15.32 -0.60 -8.62
C GLY A 28 14.84 -0.54 -7.18
N PHE A 29 13.63 -0.99 -6.91
CA PHE A 29 13.13 -1.05 -5.54
C PHE A 29 13.53 -2.34 -4.86
N GLU A 30 13.60 -2.28 -3.54
CA GLU A 30 13.69 -3.47 -2.71
C GLU A 30 12.28 -3.76 -2.19
N VAL A 31 11.80 -4.99 -2.31
CA VAL A 31 10.40 -5.29 -2.03
C VAL A 31 10.26 -6.39 -0.99
N ASP A 32 9.45 -6.13 0.02
CA ASP A 32 8.97 -7.13 0.97
C ASP A 32 7.48 -7.35 0.72
N VAL A 33 6.98 -8.51 1.08
CA VAL A 33 5.59 -8.86 0.88
C VAL A 33 4.99 -9.37 2.20
N ALA A 34 3.77 -8.96 2.47
CA ALA A 34 2.97 -9.51 3.57
C ALA A 34 1.59 -9.89 3.00
N TYR A 35 0.98 -10.93 3.54
CA TYR A 35 -0.24 -11.48 2.96
C TYR A 35 -1.49 -11.16 3.75
N ASN A 36 -1.38 -10.38 4.80
CA ASN A 36 -2.53 -9.87 5.55
C ASN A 36 -2.11 -8.64 6.35
N GLY A 37 -3.10 -7.97 6.92
CA GLY A 37 -2.86 -6.72 7.62
C GLY A 37 -2.01 -6.86 8.87
N VAL A 38 -2.20 -7.95 9.59
CA VAL A 38 -1.44 -8.20 10.82
C VAL A 38 0.03 -8.40 10.48
N GLU A 39 0.30 -9.24 9.49
CA GLU A 39 1.67 -9.47 9.04
C GLU A 39 2.28 -8.18 8.50
N GLY A 40 1.48 -7.38 7.78
CA GLY A 40 1.94 -6.10 7.26
C GLY A 40 2.42 -5.18 8.36
N LEU A 41 1.63 -5.05 9.43
CA LEU A 41 2.02 -4.20 10.55
C LEU A 41 3.26 -4.72 11.25
N GLU A 42 3.41 -6.04 11.37
CA GLU A 42 4.61 -6.63 11.96
C GLU A 42 5.84 -6.30 11.13
N ARG A 43 5.72 -6.39 9.80
CA ARG A 43 6.82 -6.05 8.91
C ARG A 43 7.24 -4.60 9.04
N VAL A 44 6.26 -3.71 9.16
CA VAL A 44 6.56 -2.28 9.32
C VAL A 44 7.34 -2.05 10.60
N GLN A 45 6.94 -2.71 11.68
CA GLN A 45 7.61 -2.54 12.97
C GLN A 45 9.02 -3.09 12.97
N GLU A 46 9.22 -4.23 12.31
CA GLU A 46 10.53 -4.86 12.25
C GLU A 46 11.50 -4.09 11.38
N ASN A 47 11.01 -3.57 10.26
CA ASN A 47 11.88 -2.97 9.27
C ASN A 47 11.08 -1.96 8.44
N PRO A 48 10.93 -0.73 8.93
CA PRO A 48 10.06 0.25 8.29
C PRO A 48 10.43 0.48 6.83
N PRO A 49 9.47 0.36 5.91
CA PRO A 49 9.72 0.62 4.50
C PRO A 49 9.68 2.10 4.18
N ASP A 50 10.06 2.44 2.96
CA ASP A 50 9.96 3.82 2.48
C ASP A 50 8.54 4.13 1.99
N ALA A 51 7.80 3.10 1.55
CA ALA A 51 6.40 3.26 1.15
C ALA A 51 5.70 1.91 1.26
N ILE A 52 4.38 1.94 1.32
CA ILE A 52 3.55 0.74 1.48
C ILE A 52 2.48 0.71 0.40
N VAL A 53 2.33 -0.45 -0.25
CA VAL A 53 1.21 -0.73 -1.14
C VAL A 53 0.28 -1.66 -0.37
N LEU A 54 -0.97 -1.26 -0.19
CA LEU A 54 -1.86 -1.90 0.77
C LEU A 54 -3.22 -2.17 0.15
N ASP A 55 -3.57 -3.45 0.03
CA ASP A 55 -4.88 -3.85 -0.45
C ASP A 55 -5.93 -3.57 0.63
N VAL A 56 -7.06 -3.01 0.23
CA VAL A 56 -8.15 -2.73 1.16
C VAL A 56 -8.91 -4.00 1.49
N MET A 57 -9.13 -4.87 0.50
CA MET A 57 -9.98 -6.04 0.67
C MET A 57 -9.19 -7.24 1.16
N MET A 58 -8.98 -7.31 2.46
CA MET A 58 -8.29 -8.44 3.08
C MET A 58 -9.13 -8.98 4.23
N PRO A 59 -9.06 -10.29 4.49
CA PRO A 59 -9.75 -10.85 5.64
C PRO A 59 -9.13 -10.36 6.95
N GLU A 60 -9.88 -10.44 8.00
CA GLU A 60 -9.50 -10.09 9.36
C GLU A 60 -9.30 -8.59 9.56
N LYS A 61 -8.19 -8.05 9.07
CA LYS A 61 -7.88 -6.63 9.24
C LYS A 61 -7.71 -6.01 7.85
N ASP A 62 -8.63 -5.16 7.45
CA ASP A 62 -8.61 -4.58 6.11
C ASP A 62 -7.58 -3.45 5.99
N GLY A 63 -7.37 -3.01 4.75
CA GLY A 63 -6.36 -1.99 4.48
C GLY A 63 -6.65 -0.63 5.11
N TYR A 64 -7.92 -0.28 5.26
CA TYR A 64 -8.25 0.99 5.92
C TYR A 64 -7.81 0.98 7.37
N GLU A 65 -8.04 -0.14 8.06
CA GLU A 65 -7.64 -0.28 9.44
C GLU A 65 -6.13 -0.23 9.60
N VAL A 66 -5.41 -0.91 8.71
CA VAL A 66 -3.95 -0.90 8.74
C VAL A 66 -3.43 0.51 8.52
N CYS A 67 -3.99 1.20 7.52
CA CYS A 67 -3.57 2.56 7.21
C CYS A 67 -3.80 3.49 8.39
N LYS A 68 -4.96 3.37 9.02
CA LYS A 68 -5.27 4.20 10.17
C LYS A 68 -4.30 3.97 11.32
N GLU A 69 -4.00 2.72 11.61
CA GLU A 69 -3.05 2.41 12.68
C GLU A 69 -1.67 2.99 12.38
N LEU A 70 -1.23 2.91 11.13
CA LEU A 70 0.06 3.48 10.75
C LEU A 70 0.06 5.00 10.87
N LYS A 71 -1.01 5.63 10.42
CA LYS A 71 -1.07 7.10 10.45
C LYS A 71 -1.26 7.65 11.86
N ASP A 72 -1.80 6.85 12.76
CA ASP A 72 -1.95 7.23 14.16
C ASP A 72 -0.68 7.00 14.97
N ASP A 73 0.32 6.34 14.41
CA ASP A 73 1.56 6.02 15.10
C ASP A 73 2.64 7.05 14.73
N ASP A 74 3.18 7.73 15.73
CA ASP A 74 4.17 8.77 15.50
C ASP A 74 5.42 8.27 14.77
N LYS A 75 5.73 6.99 14.90
CA LYS A 75 6.92 6.41 14.25
C LYS A 75 6.68 6.18 12.77
N PHE A 76 5.45 5.91 12.35
CA PHE A 76 5.16 5.45 10.99
C PHE A 76 4.24 6.37 10.22
N CYS A 77 3.74 7.42 10.83
CA CYS A 77 2.73 8.27 10.19
C CYS A 77 3.24 8.98 8.93
N ASP A 78 4.54 9.11 8.77
CA ASP A 78 5.10 9.78 7.60
C ASP A 78 5.37 8.82 6.43
N ILE A 79 5.20 7.52 6.62
CA ILE A 79 5.43 6.57 5.53
C ILE A 79 4.28 6.69 4.53
N PRO A 80 4.57 6.96 3.25
CA PRO A 80 3.51 7.04 2.24
C PRO A 80 2.79 5.71 2.07
N VAL A 81 1.46 5.77 2.00
CA VAL A 81 0.63 4.58 1.82
C VAL A 81 -0.22 4.73 0.57
N LEU A 82 -0.11 3.74 -0.31
CA LEU A 82 -0.96 3.62 -1.49
C LEU A 82 -2.00 2.54 -1.22
N LEU A 83 -3.28 2.90 -1.23
CA LEU A 83 -4.36 1.94 -1.04
C LEU A 83 -4.87 1.44 -2.39
N LEU A 84 -5.06 0.13 -2.49
CA LEU A 84 -5.67 -0.50 -3.66
C LEU A 84 -7.12 -0.83 -3.32
N THR A 85 -8.05 -0.18 -4.00
CA THR A 85 -9.47 -0.30 -3.70
C THR A 85 -10.17 -1.18 -4.72
N ALA A 86 -11.34 -1.69 -4.38
CA ALA A 86 -12.09 -2.54 -5.30
C ALA A 86 -12.79 -1.70 -6.37
N VAL A 87 -12.62 -2.10 -7.62
CA VAL A 87 -13.24 -1.39 -8.74
C VAL A 87 -14.75 -1.42 -8.65
N ALA A 88 -15.29 -2.58 -8.31
CA ALA A 88 -16.72 -2.76 -8.30
C ALA A 88 -17.42 -1.80 -7.36
N SER A 89 -16.68 -1.18 -6.51
CA SER A 89 -17.25 -0.28 -5.54
C SER A 89 -17.15 1.18 -5.96
N HIS A 90 -16.99 1.46 -7.23
CA HIS A 90 -16.82 2.85 -7.62
C HIS A 90 -17.98 3.74 -7.21
N VAL A 91 -19.21 3.22 -7.23
CA VAL A 91 -20.34 3.96 -6.69
C VAL A 91 -20.21 4.07 -5.18
N THR A 92 -19.80 3.00 -4.57
CA THR A 92 -19.52 2.98 -3.14
C THR A 92 -18.29 3.78 -2.82
N SER A 93 -17.33 3.81 -3.74
CA SER A 93 -16.10 4.60 -3.57
C SER A 93 -16.41 6.07 -3.41
N THR A 94 -17.44 6.55 -4.09
CA THR A 94 -17.82 7.93 -3.94
C THR A 94 -18.19 8.24 -2.51
N ARG A 95 -18.88 7.31 -1.89
CA ARG A 95 -19.25 7.44 -0.49
C ARG A 95 -18.04 7.33 0.41
N TYR A 96 -17.16 6.40 0.09
CA TYR A 96 -15.91 6.25 0.82
C TYR A 96 -15.06 7.49 0.73
N SER A 97 -15.01 8.11 -0.44
CA SER A 97 -14.22 9.31 -0.61
C SER A 97 -14.62 10.39 0.38
N HIS A 98 -15.87 10.45 0.72
CA HIS A 98 -16.33 11.45 1.68
C HIS A 98 -16.15 11.02 3.12
N ALA A 99 -16.57 9.80 3.43
CA ALA A 99 -16.58 9.35 4.81
C ALA A 99 -15.25 8.75 5.22
N ASP A 100 -14.78 7.81 4.41
CA ASP A 100 -13.60 7.04 4.78
C ASP A 100 -12.31 7.66 4.29
N GLY A 101 -12.37 8.40 3.19
CA GLY A 101 -11.20 9.11 2.71
C GLY A 101 -10.68 10.11 3.71
N MET A 102 -11.59 10.71 4.48
CA MET A 102 -11.20 11.64 5.53
C MET A 102 -10.61 10.93 6.72
N ALA A 103 -11.03 9.69 6.95
CA ALA A 103 -10.56 8.93 8.10
C ALA A 103 -9.30 8.14 7.79
N THR A 104 -9.06 7.84 6.53
CA THR A 104 -7.99 6.92 6.14
C THR A 104 -6.64 7.58 6.03
N GLU A 105 -6.58 8.77 5.50
CA GLU A 105 -5.34 9.54 5.36
C GLU A 105 -4.28 8.86 4.49
N ALA A 106 -4.69 8.03 3.54
CA ALA A 106 -3.75 7.44 2.59
C ALA A 106 -3.21 8.53 1.66
N ASP A 107 -2.02 8.30 1.14
CA ASP A 107 -1.36 9.27 0.27
C ASP A 107 -1.82 9.16 -1.17
N ASP A 108 -2.27 7.99 -1.59
CA ASP A 108 -2.83 7.79 -2.92
C ASP A 108 -3.75 6.57 -2.92
N TYR A 109 -4.59 6.48 -3.95
CA TYR A 109 -5.56 5.39 -4.11
C TYR A 109 -5.55 4.95 -5.57
N ILE A 110 -5.55 3.65 -5.81
CA ILE A 110 -5.71 3.09 -7.15
C ILE A 110 -6.79 2.04 -7.09
N ALA A 111 -7.76 2.10 -8.03
CA ALA A 111 -8.81 1.11 -8.10
C ALA A 111 -8.29 -0.16 -8.78
N LYS A 112 -8.62 -1.31 -8.24
CA LYS A 112 -8.31 -2.58 -8.90
C LYS A 112 -9.26 -2.80 -10.08
N PRO A 113 -8.81 -3.44 -11.14
CA PRO A 113 -7.52 -4.07 -11.31
C PRO A 113 -6.43 -3.02 -11.59
N ALA A 114 -5.37 -3.06 -10.81
CA ALA A 114 -4.28 -2.13 -10.95
C ALA A 114 -3.10 -2.84 -11.59
N SER A 115 -2.46 -2.20 -12.55
CA SER A 115 -1.26 -2.76 -13.15
C SER A 115 -0.06 -2.46 -12.27
N ALA A 116 0.97 -3.28 -12.39
CA ALA A 116 2.21 -3.04 -11.66
C ALA A 116 2.83 -1.71 -12.07
N GLU A 117 2.62 -1.29 -13.33
CA GLU A 117 3.12 -0.01 -13.80
C GLU A 117 2.43 1.17 -13.12
N GLU A 118 1.11 1.10 -12.97
CA GLU A 118 0.36 2.14 -12.26
C GLU A 118 0.84 2.27 -10.83
N ILE A 119 1.05 1.14 -10.19
CA ILE A 119 1.53 1.11 -8.81
C ILE A 119 2.92 1.72 -8.73
N SER A 120 3.80 1.35 -9.65
CA SER A 120 5.16 1.88 -9.69
C SER A 120 5.15 3.40 -9.87
N GLN A 121 4.32 3.90 -10.78
CA GLN A 121 4.24 5.33 -11.02
C GLN A 121 3.75 6.09 -9.81
N SER A 122 2.75 5.55 -9.12
CA SER A 122 2.26 6.17 -7.90
C SER A 122 3.34 6.22 -6.83
N LEU A 123 4.06 5.11 -6.66
CA LEU A 123 5.14 5.06 -5.67
C LEU A 123 6.22 6.08 -5.97
N LYS A 124 6.62 6.19 -7.23
CA LYS A 124 7.63 7.18 -7.61
C LYS A 124 7.17 8.59 -7.33
N ARG A 125 5.90 8.87 -7.60
CA ARG A 125 5.32 10.18 -7.35
C ARG A 125 5.31 10.48 -5.85
N MET A 126 4.88 9.53 -5.03
CA MET A 126 4.85 9.72 -3.59
C MET A 126 6.24 9.87 -2.99
N LEU A 127 7.21 9.16 -3.54
CA LEU A 127 8.60 9.20 -3.06
C LEU A 127 9.42 10.30 -3.74
N GLN A 128 8.85 10.97 -4.72
CA GLN A 128 9.49 12.06 -5.46
C GLN A 128 10.77 11.62 -6.16
N ILE A 129 10.68 10.51 -6.84
CA ILE A 129 11.84 9.97 -7.57
C ILE A 129 11.50 9.63 -9.02
#